data_6953fa2734c467d5f61ddaf0304ff2fe
#
_entry.id   6953fa2734c467d5f61ddaf0304ff2fe
#
_cell.length_a   1.000
_cell.length_b   1.000
_cell.length_c   1.000
_cell.angle_alpha   90.00
_cell.angle_beta   90.00
_cell.angle_gamma   90.00
#
_symmetry.space_group_name_H-M   'P 1'
#
loop_
_entity.id
_entity.type
_entity.pdbx_description
1 polymer ?
#
loop_
_entity_poly.entity_id
_entity_poly.type
_entity_poly.pdbx_seq_one_letter_code
_entity_poly.pdbx_strand_id
1 'polypeptide(L)'
;MALAVAPEQKEFVAHRVLLLARAYAYRADRSHAVFLVEGKTGVGMALWRDCGQENAYILDDLFIDARYQGRGYGTAALALILEGLRREGKFPRVILRYVEGNDAARKFYERSGFRRNFHDFEDEIEMELTL
;
A
#
# COMPACT_ATOMS: atom_id res chain seq x y z
N MET A 1 -14.10 -16.78 1.23
CA MET A 1 -12.90 -17.07 1.92
C MET A 1 -12.86 -16.50 3.30
N ALA A 2 -12.54 -17.30 4.26
CA ALA A 2 -12.41 -16.82 5.61
C ALA A 2 -11.13 -16.02 5.73
N LEU A 3 -11.28 -14.80 6.16
CA LEU A 3 -10.15 -13.89 6.27
C LEU A 3 -9.76 -13.62 7.69
N ALA A 4 -10.56 -14.07 8.63
CA ALA A 4 -10.19 -14.00 10.02
C ALA A 4 -9.14 -15.07 10.29
N VAL A 5 -7.99 -14.66 10.75
CA VAL A 5 -6.92 -15.59 11.08
C VAL A 5 -6.50 -15.37 12.51
N ALA A 6 -6.10 -16.45 13.15
CA ALA A 6 -5.55 -16.36 14.49
C ALA A 6 -4.21 -15.61 14.44
N PRO A 7 -3.80 -14.98 15.55
CA PRO A 7 -2.55 -14.23 15.56
C PRO A 7 -1.34 -15.01 15.06
N GLU A 8 -1.27 -16.28 15.36
CA GLU A 8 -0.20 -17.15 14.91
C GLU A 8 -0.25 -17.45 13.42
N GLN A 9 -1.35 -17.12 12.76
CA GLN A 9 -1.52 -17.32 11.33
C GLN A 9 -1.31 -16.07 10.51
N LYS A 10 -0.99 -14.94 11.12
CA LYS A 10 -0.83 -13.69 10.41
C LYS A 10 0.25 -13.75 9.32
N GLU A 11 1.30 -14.50 9.57
CA GLU A 11 2.35 -14.66 8.56
C GLU A 11 1.84 -15.40 7.34
N PHE A 12 0.94 -16.36 7.52
CA PHE A 12 0.34 -17.04 6.40
C PHE A 12 -0.54 -16.10 5.58
N VAL A 13 -1.25 -15.19 6.24
CA VAL A 13 -2.00 -14.17 5.54
C VAL A 13 -1.06 -13.33 4.67
N ALA A 14 0.05 -12.90 5.22
CA ALA A 14 1.03 -12.11 4.47
C ALA A 14 1.58 -12.85 3.26
N HIS A 15 1.74 -14.16 3.34
CA HIS A 15 2.24 -14.94 2.21
C HIS A 15 1.16 -15.31 1.19
N ARG A 16 -0.11 -15.31 1.58
CA ARG A 16 -1.22 -15.76 0.75
C ARG A 16 -2.03 -14.62 0.16
N VAL A 17 -1.96 -13.49 0.77
CA VAL A 17 -2.77 -12.40 0.48
C VAL A 17 -2.27 -11.74 -0.75
N LEU A 18 -2.06 -11.54 -1.51
CA LEU A 18 -1.74 -10.71 -2.63
C LEU A 18 -1.40 -11.55 -3.80
N LEU A 19 -2.40 -11.94 -4.44
CA LEU A 19 -2.16 -12.23 -5.79
C LEU A 19 -2.22 -10.98 -6.57
N LEU A 20 -1.11 -10.66 -7.07
CA LEU A 20 -1.03 -9.51 -7.88
C LEU A 20 -1.53 -9.84 -9.25
N ALA A 21 -2.80 -9.67 -9.44
CA ALA A 21 -3.26 -9.50 -10.78
C ALA A 21 -2.98 -8.07 -11.11
N ARG A 22 -1.85 -7.81 -11.68
CA ARG A 22 -1.59 -6.49 -12.21
C ARG A 22 -2.59 -6.26 -13.31
N ALA A 23 -3.62 -5.50 -12.97
CA ALA A 23 -4.73 -5.32 -13.86
C ALA A 23 -4.40 -4.35 -14.98
N TYR A 24 -3.52 -3.37 -14.70
CA TYR A 24 -3.38 -2.28 -15.63
C TYR A 24 -2.16 -1.42 -15.32
N ALA A 25 -1.55 -0.88 -16.37
CA ALA A 25 -0.47 0.10 -16.22
C ALA A 25 -0.71 1.24 -17.19
N TYR A 26 -0.71 2.47 -16.70
CA TYR A 26 -0.80 3.65 -17.55
C TYR A 26 0.60 3.98 -18.05
N ARG A 27 0.75 3.99 -19.36
CA ARG A 27 2.07 4.18 -19.95
C ARG A 27 2.69 5.53 -19.62
N ALA A 28 1.88 6.59 -19.65
CA ALA A 28 2.39 7.93 -19.43
C ALA A 28 2.91 8.13 -18.02
N ASP A 29 2.17 7.62 -17.02
CA ASP A 29 2.50 7.81 -15.62
C ASP A 29 3.16 6.59 -15.00
N ARG A 30 3.28 5.51 -15.76
CA ARG A 30 3.73 4.22 -15.24
C ARG A 30 2.99 3.82 -13.98
N SER A 31 1.68 3.94 -14.04
CA SER A 31 0.82 3.57 -12.94
C SER A 31 0.59 2.07 -12.93
N HIS A 32 0.51 1.54 -11.73
CA HIS A 32 0.31 0.11 -11.49
C HIS A 32 -0.91 -0.05 -10.60
N ALA A 33 -1.88 -0.82 -11.09
CA ALA A 33 -3.05 -1.16 -10.29
C ALA A 33 -3.04 -2.66 -10.05
N VAL A 34 -3.23 -3.05 -8.80
CA VAL A 34 -3.28 -4.47 -8.44
C VAL A 34 -4.51 -4.75 -7.61
N PHE A 35 -5.08 -5.93 -7.81
CA PHE A 35 -6.12 -6.42 -6.93
C PHE A 35 -5.48 -7.24 -5.82
N LEU A 36 -6.00 -7.05 -4.62
CA LEU A 36 -5.57 -7.79 -3.45
C LEU A 36 -6.55 -8.93 -3.28
N VAL A 37 -6.04 -10.15 -3.27
CA VAL A 37 -6.90 -11.31 -3.13
C VAL A 37 -6.38 -12.24 -2.05
N GLU A 38 -7.31 -12.91 -1.40
CA GLU A 38 -7.00 -14.02 -0.51
C GLU A 38 -7.66 -15.25 -1.12
N GLY A 39 -6.84 -16.18 -1.60
CA GLY A 39 -7.37 -17.30 -2.38
C GLY A 39 -8.00 -16.81 -3.66
N LYS A 40 -9.33 -16.98 -3.78
CA LYS A 40 -10.10 -16.51 -4.94
C LYS A 40 -10.95 -15.29 -4.63
N THR A 41 -10.83 -14.75 -3.43
CA THR A 41 -11.68 -13.66 -2.96
C THR A 41 -10.95 -12.34 -3.06
N GLY A 42 -11.52 -11.39 -3.78
CA GLY A 42 -11.00 -10.04 -3.83
C GLY A 42 -11.27 -9.32 -2.53
N VAL A 43 -10.25 -8.74 -1.92
CA VAL A 43 -10.38 -8.06 -0.63
C VAL A 43 -10.04 -6.57 -0.72
N GLY A 44 -9.45 -6.13 -1.81
CA GLY A 44 -9.11 -4.72 -1.97
C GLY A 44 -8.31 -4.46 -3.23
N MET A 45 -7.71 -3.28 -3.28
CA MET A 45 -6.83 -2.92 -4.38
C MET A 45 -5.79 -1.90 -3.94
N ALA A 46 -4.74 -1.79 -4.71
CA ALA A 46 -3.71 -0.79 -4.52
C ALA A 46 -3.34 -0.16 -5.86
N LEU A 47 -2.96 1.10 -5.81
CA LEU A 47 -2.55 1.85 -6.99
C LEU A 47 -1.30 2.64 -6.64
N TRP A 48 -0.27 2.50 -7.44
CA TRP A 48 0.94 3.32 -7.29
C TRP A 48 1.51 3.65 -8.66
N ARG A 49 2.41 4.60 -8.69
CA ARG A 49 3.06 5.01 -9.93
C ARG A 49 4.53 5.35 -9.69
N ASP A 50 5.28 5.31 -10.77
CA ASP A 50 6.66 5.76 -10.77
C ASP A 50 6.66 7.28 -10.92
N CYS A 51 7.51 7.95 -10.16
CA CYS A 51 7.67 9.39 -10.29
C CYS A 51 9.15 9.74 -10.33
N GLY A 52 9.67 9.86 -11.54
CA GLY A 52 11.09 10.18 -11.73
C GLY A 52 11.46 11.56 -11.19
N GLN A 53 10.55 12.53 -11.26
CA GLN A 53 10.83 13.88 -10.74
C GLN A 53 11.09 13.86 -9.24
N GLU A 54 10.40 13.02 -8.50
CA GLU A 54 10.56 12.89 -7.06
C GLU A 54 11.60 11.84 -6.68
N ASN A 55 12.10 11.10 -7.66
CA ASN A 55 12.95 9.94 -7.42
C ASN A 55 12.31 8.99 -6.42
N ALA A 56 11.03 8.71 -6.64
CA ALA A 56 10.20 7.96 -5.71
C ALA A 56 9.08 7.23 -6.44
N TYR A 57 8.55 6.20 -5.78
CA TYR A 57 7.23 5.68 -6.11
C TYR A 57 6.21 6.52 -5.36
N ILE A 58 5.05 6.73 -5.95
CA ILE A 58 3.94 7.41 -5.29
C ILE A 58 2.84 6.37 -5.06
N LEU A 59 2.49 6.14 -3.81
CA LEU A 59 1.36 5.27 -3.48
C LEU A 59 0.10 6.13 -3.52
N ASP A 60 -0.69 5.97 -4.56
CA ASP A 60 -1.88 6.79 -4.77
C ASP A 60 -3.09 6.28 -3.99
N ASP A 61 -3.20 4.97 -3.84
CA ASP A 61 -4.35 4.39 -3.13
C ASP A 61 -4.01 3.00 -2.62
N LEU A 62 -4.57 2.69 -1.46
CA LEU A 62 -4.54 1.35 -0.89
C LEU A 62 -5.84 1.18 -0.14
N PHE A 63 -6.65 0.25 -0.57
CA PHE A 63 -7.99 0.14 -0.06
C PHE A 63 -8.35 -1.32 0.18
N ILE A 64 -8.93 -1.57 1.33
CA ILE A 64 -9.47 -2.87 1.71
C ILE A 64 -10.98 -2.73 1.81
N ASP A 65 -11.71 -3.63 1.16
CA ASP A 65 -13.16 -3.65 1.23
C ASP A 65 -13.61 -3.69 2.69
N ALA A 66 -14.66 -2.92 3.02
CA ALA A 66 -15.12 -2.77 4.39
C ALA A 66 -15.41 -4.11 5.07
N ARG A 67 -15.85 -5.11 4.31
CA ARG A 67 -16.13 -6.44 4.85
C ARG A 67 -14.90 -7.14 5.38
N TYR A 68 -13.73 -6.72 4.95
CA TYR A 68 -12.47 -7.39 5.26
C TYR A 68 -11.52 -6.52 6.07
N GLN A 69 -11.95 -5.35 6.48
CA GLN A 69 -11.14 -4.47 7.31
C GLN A 69 -10.99 -5.01 8.72
N GLY A 70 -9.94 -4.58 9.41
CA GLY A 70 -9.66 -5.00 10.78
C GLY A 70 -9.06 -6.39 10.91
N ARG A 71 -8.63 -6.99 9.82
CA ARG A 71 -8.08 -8.35 9.79
C ARG A 71 -6.61 -8.42 9.42
N GLY A 72 -5.96 -7.28 9.31
CA GLY A 72 -4.55 -7.20 8.99
C GLY A 72 -4.21 -7.26 7.50
N TYR A 73 -5.21 -7.26 6.61
CA TYR A 73 -4.94 -7.35 5.18
C TYR A 73 -4.25 -6.10 4.64
N GLY A 74 -4.62 -4.93 5.12
CA GLY A 74 -3.96 -3.69 4.69
C GLY A 74 -2.48 -3.70 5.04
N THR A 75 -2.16 -4.10 6.26
CA THR A 75 -0.77 -4.19 6.71
C THR A 75 0.01 -5.21 5.90
N ALA A 76 -0.57 -6.39 5.69
CA ALA A 76 0.07 -7.46 4.92
C ALA A 76 0.28 -7.04 3.47
N ALA A 77 -0.73 -6.43 2.85
CA ALA A 77 -0.65 -5.99 1.47
C ALA A 77 0.43 -4.92 1.30
N LEU A 78 0.46 -3.94 2.19
CA LEU A 78 1.46 -2.88 2.11
C LEU A 78 2.86 -3.44 2.29
N ALA A 79 3.06 -4.37 3.22
CA ALA A 79 4.35 -5.00 3.41
C ALA A 79 4.83 -5.73 2.15
N LEU A 80 3.94 -6.44 1.48
CA LEU A 80 4.27 -7.14 0.25
C LEU A 80 4.58 -6.18 -0.90
N ILE A 81 3.82 -5.10 -1.02
CA ILE A 81 4.08 -4.07 -2.03
C ILE A 81 5.46 -3.46 -1.79
N LEU A 82 5.75 -3.05 -0.57
CA LEU A 82 7.03 -2.44 -0.24
C LEU A 82 8.20 -3.39 -0.51
N GLU A 83 8.03 -4.66 -0.18
CA GLU A 83 9.05 -5.66 -0.48
C GLU A 83 9.30 -5.78 -1.99
N GLY A 84 8.24 -5.81 -2.76
CA GLY A 84 8.34 -5.85 -4.23
C GLY A 84 9.05 -4.63 -4.79
N LEU A 85 8.76 -3.45 -4.26
CA LEU A 85 9.40 -2.22 -4.70
C LEU A 85 10.89 -2.20 -4.31
N ARG A 86 11.23 -2.73 -3.14
CA ARG A 86 12.65 -2.87 -2.76
C ARG A 86 13.40 -3.77 -3.72
N ARG A 87 12.79 -4.86 -4.11
CA ARG A 87 13.41 -5.81 -5.06
C ARG A 87 13.59 -5.19 -6.44
N GLU A 88 12.61 -4.42 -6.88
CA GLU A 88 12.71 -3.72 -8.14
C GLU A 88 13.85 -2.70 -8.12
N GLY A 89 14.01 -2.00 -7.01
CA GLY A 89 15.15 -1.12 -6.78
C GLY A 89 15.20 0.10 -7.69
N LYS A 90 14.08 0.50 -8.28
CA LYS A 90 14.06 1.59 -9.23
C LYS A 90 14.18 2.95 -8.58
N PHE A 91 13.56 3.12 -7.44
CA PHE A 91 13.60 4.36 -6.66
C PHE A 91 13.87 4.06 -5.19
N PRO A 92 14.47 5.00 -4.45
CA PRO A 92 14.88 4.74 -3.06
C PRO A 92 13.77 4.93 -2.04
N ARG A 93 12.61 5.46 -2.43
CA ARG A 93 11.57 5.78 -1.45
C ARG A 93 10.17 5.69 -2.03
N VAL A 94 9.20 5.67 -1.12
CA VAL A 94 7.78 5.73 -1.45
C VAL A 94 7.19 6.96 -0.77
N ILE A 95 6.42 7.72 -1.52
CA ILE A 95 5.70 8.90 -1.03
C ILE A 95 4.20 8.60 -1.09
N LEU A 96 3.47 9.09 -0.11
CA LEU A 96 2.01 9.06 -0.14
C LEU A 96 1.45 10.32 0.48
N ARG A 97 0.16 10.56 0.27
CA ARG A 97 -0.55 11.68 0.87
C ARG A 97 -1.87 11.20 1.43
N TYR A 98 -2.31 11.84 2.50
CA TYR A 98 -3.64 11.60 3.06
C TYR A 98 -4.21 12.92 3.53
N VAL A 99 -5.54 12.99 3.64
CA VAL A 99 -6.22 14.22 4.05
C VAL A 99 -5.97 14.49 5.52
N GLU A 100 -5.60 15.73 5.84
CA GLU A 100 -5.39 16.14 7.22
C GLU A 100 -6.63 15.84 8.06
N GLY A 101 -6.40 15.29 9.26
CA GLY A 101 -7.49 14.88 10.15
C GLY A 101 -7.84 13.41 10.03
N ASN A 102 -7.37 12.72 9.00
CA ASN A 102 -7.58 11.28 8.90
C ASN A 102 -6.60 10.52 9.79
N ASP A 103 -6.91 10.43 11.07
CA ASP A 103 -6.03 9.82 12.06
C ASP A 103 -5.83 8.33 11.84
N ALA A 104 -6.85 7.66 11.33
CA ALA A 104 -6.73 6.23 11.04
C ALA A 104 -5.67 5.98 9.96
N ALA A 105 -5.66 6.77 8.91
CA ALA A 105 -4.66 6.68 7.86
C ALA A 105 -3.26 7.01 8.42
N ARG A 106 -3.15 8.08 9.18
CA ARG A 106 -1.88 8.47 9.79
C ARG A 106 -1.30 7.33 10.62
N LYS A 107 -2.09 6.76 11.50
CA LYS A 107 -1.63 5.67 12.38
C LYS A 107 -1.23 4.44 11.58
N PHE A 108 -2.01 4.10 10.56
CA PHE A 108 -1.72 2.95 9.73
C PHE A 108 -0.37 3.12 9.01
N TYR A 109 -0.16 4.27 8.40
CA TYR A 109 1.09 4.51 7.67
C TYR A 109 2.29 4.66 8.60
N GLU A 110 2.10 5.31 9.76
CA GLU A 110 3.16 5.39 10.75
C GLU A 110 3.59 4.01 11.24
N ARG A 111 2.63 3.14 11.51
CA ARG A 111 2.95 1.76 11.92
C ARG A 111 3.66 0.98 10.83
N SER A 112 3.45 1.36 9.58
CA SER A 112 4.11 0.72 8.45
C SER A 112 5.49 1.29 8.15
N GLY A 113 5.92 2.30 8.90
CA GLY A 113 7.25 2.87 8.78
C GLY A 113 7.31 4.21 8.06
N PHE A 114 6.20 4.73 7.59
CA PHE A 114 6.16 6.03 6.94
C PHE A 114 6.29 7.15 7.98
N ARG A 115 6.91 8.24 7.56
CA ARG A 115 7.09 9.43 8.40
C ARG A 115 6.72 10.68 7.60
N ARG A 116 6.12 11.65 8.31
CA ARG A 116 5.79 12.93 7.69
C ARG A 116 7.07 13.63 7.25
N ASN A 117 7.08 14.14 6.03
CA ASN A 117 8.23 14.86 5.49
C ASN A 117 8.01 16.37 5.40
N PHE A 118 6.83 16.83 5.78
CA PHE A 118 6.46 18.26 5.80
C PHE A 118 6.45 18.94 4.42
N HIS A 119 6.35 18.15 3.36
CA HIS A 119 6.10 18.66 2.02
C HIS A 119 4.61 18.62 1.72
N ASP A 120 3.81 19.03 2.69
CA ASP A 120 2.36 18.98 2.61
C ASP A 120 1.85 19.92 1.53
N PHE A 121 0.73 19.58 0.94
CA PHE A 121 0.10 20.40 -0.09
C PHE A 121 -1.39 20.57 0.25
N GLU A 122 -1.80 21.83 0.41
CA GLU A 122 -3.18 22.18 0.79
C GLU A 122 -3.59 21.45 2.07
N ASP A 123 -4.65 20.64 2.00
CA ASP A 123 -5.16 19.89 3.14
C ASP A 123 -4.63 18.45 3.18
N GLU A 124 -3.60 18.15 2.38
CA GLU A 124 -3.01 16.82 2.35
C GLU A 124 -1.66 16.79 3.06
N ILE A 125 -1.49 15.78 3.89
CA ILE A 125 -0.24 15.52 4.60
C ILE A 125 0.58 14.55 3.77
N GLU A 126 1.84 14.88 3.55
CA GLU A 126 2.74 13.99 2.82
C GLU A 126 3.61 13.19 3.77
N MET A 127 3.71 11.90 3.50
CA MET A 127 4.59 10.99 4.23
C MET A 127 5.50 10.27 3.26
N GLU A 128 6.64 9.81 3.77
CA GLU A 128 7.55 9.01 2.96
C GLU A 128 8.16 7.87 3.77
N LEU A 129 8.62 6.87 3.05
CA LEU A 129 9.33 5.73 3.61
C LEU A 129 10.54 5.45 2.73
N THR A 130 11.70 5.33 3.35
CA THR A 130 12.92 4.94 2.66
C THR A 130 12.94 3.42 2.49
N LEU A 131 13.10 2.99 1.27
CA LEU A 131 13.18 1.56 0.93
C LEU A 131 14.62 0.97 1.18
#